data_9154c7d20d053b2c156bb6bfa53fe399
#
_entry.id   9154c7d20d053b2c156bb6bfa53fe399
#
_cell.length_a   1.000
_cell.length_b   1.000
_cell.length_c   1.000
_cell.angle_alpha   90.00
_cell.angle_beta   90.00
_cell.angle_gamma   90.00
#
_symmetry.space_group_name_H-M   'P 1'
#
loop_
_entity.id
_entity.type
_entity.pdbx_description
1 polymer ?
#
loop_
_entity_poly.entity_id
_entity_poly.type
_entity_poly.pdbx_seq_one_letter_code
_entity_poly.pdbx_strand_id
1 'polypeptide(L)'
;FQGEYFAERYGIEATRHTPPVAKMLETGVPVGLGTDATRVASYNPWTALYWLVSGRTVGGMQMYDHSARLDRDTALMLWTQGSAWFSSEQNQKGQIKTGQLADLAVLSKDYFRVPEEEIKGIESVLTVVNGDIVYAAGSFGPLAPPAIPVLPEWSPVVKVPGHYRSAPPQAARVGMSAVHHCSGPCGVHSHQHDFARTSEMPVSDDNAFWGALGCSCFAF
;
A
#
# COMPACT_ATOMS: atom_id res chain seq x y z
N PHE A 1 7.34 3.41 1.82
CA PHE A 1 6.66 4.61 2.34
C PHE A 1 7.63 5.49 3.12
N GLN A 2 8.40 4.94 4.03
CA GLN A 2 9.37 5.69 4.85
C GLN A 2 10.80 5.66 4.28
N GLY A 3 10.99 5.09 3.09
CA GLY A 3 12.32 4.82 2.54
C GLY A 3 13.14 6.07 2.26
N GLU A 4 12.53 7.12 1.76
CA GLU A 4 13.21 8.38 1.49
C GLU A 4 13.73 9.00 2.79
N TYR A 5 12.91 9.03 3.85
CA TYR A 5 13.33 9.51 5.16
C TYR A 5 14.45 8.66 5.77
N PHE A 6 14.37 7.33 5.60
CA PHE A 6 15.43 6.44 6.05
C PHE A 6 16.75 6.70 5.31
N ALA A 7 16.68 6.90 3.98
CA ALA A 7 17.83 7.23 3.16
C ALA A 7 18.44 8.59 3.53
N GLU A 8 17.62 9.59 3.79
CA GLU A 8 18.07 10.92 4.24
C GLU A 8 18.82 10.82 5.57
N ARG A 9 18.30 10.03 6.50
CA ARG A 9 18.86 9.91 7.84
C ARG A 9 20.10 9.03 7.94
N TYR A 10 20.15 7.92 7.23
CA TYR A 10 21.18 6.89 7.37
C TYR A 10 22.04 6.68 6.12
N GLY A 11 21.73 7.39 5.05
CA GLY A 11 22.37 7.24 3.75
C GLY A 11 21.74 6.18 2.86
N ILE A 12 21.85 6.37 1.55
CA ILE A 12 21.25 5.48 0.55
C ILE A 12 21.77 4.04 0.64
N GLU A 13 23.03 3.85 0.97
CA GLU A 13 23.64 2.53 1.11
C GLU A 13 22.97 1.68 2.19
N ALA A 14 22.53 2.30 3.29
CA ALA A 14 21.82 1.62 4.35
C ALA A 14 20.44 1.09 3.90
N THR A 15 19.84 1.68 2.85
CA THR A 15 18.54 1.27 2.34
C THR A 15 18.59 0.05 1.45
N ARG A 16 19.75 -0.25 0.84
CA ARG A 16 19.88 -1.27 -0.22
C ARG A 16 19.45 -2.67 0.19
N HIS A 17 19.57 -2.96 1.48
CA HIS A 17 19.28 -4.26 2.05
C HIS A 17 18.40 -4.19 3.31
N THR A 18 17.64 -3.12 3.50
CA THR A 18 16.85 -2.91 4.72
C THR A 18 15.37 -2.68 4.39
N PRO A 19 14.46 -3.51 4.95
CA PRO A 19 14.69 -4.78 5.65
C PRO A 19 15.23 -5.88 4.71
N PRO A 20 16.05 -6.81 5.20
CA PRO A 20 16.77 -7.77 4.37
C PRO A 20 15.90 -9.00 4.01
N VAL A 21 14.75 -8.79 3.37
CA VAL A 21 13.75 -9.86 3.13
C VAL A 21 14.33 -11.02 2.30
N ALA A 22 15.03 -10.72 1.20
CA ALA A 22 15.67 -11.74 0.37
C ALA A 22 16.66 -12.59 1.20
N LYS A 23 17.46 -11.93 2.04
CA LYS A 23 18.44 -12.63 2.91
C LYS A 23 17.76 -13.49 3.97
N MET A 24 16.65 -13.05 4.53
CA MET A 24 15.86 -13.85 5.47
C MET A 24 15.35 -15.12 4.80
N LEU A 25 14.85 -15.03 3.58
CA LEU A 25 14.41 -16.20 2.81
C LEU A 25 15.56 -17.16 2.50
N GLU A 26 16.72 -16.65 2.04
CA GLU A 26 17.91 -17.45 1.78
C GLU A 26 18.38 -18.24 3.02
N THR A 27 18.21 -17.68 4.19
CA THR A 27 18.60 -18.32 5.46
C THR A 27 17.49 -19.20 6.06
N GLY A 28 16.35 -19.33 5.37
CA GLY A 28 15.25 -20.18 5.80
C GLY A 28 14.39 -19.59 6.93
N VAL A 29 14.52 -18.30 7.21
CA VAL A 29 13.66 -17.62 8.19
C VAL A 29 12.26 -17.49 7.60
N PRO A 30 11.21 -17.94 8.34
CA PRO A 30 9.83 -17.71 7.90
C PRO A 30 9.53 -16.21 7.78
N VAL A 31 8.94 -15.82 6.66
CA VAL A 31 8.55 -14.43 6.38
C VAL A 31 7.09 -14.38 5.99
N GLY A 32 6.35 -13.47 6.58
CA GLY A 32 5.01 -13.07 6.20
C GLY A 32 4.95 -11.55 6.06
N LEU A 33 3.99 -11.05 5.31
CA LEU A 33 3.86 -9.63 5.01
C LEU A 33 2.57 -9.05 5.57
N GLY A 34 2.64 -7.78 5.92
CA GLY A 34 1.51 -6.96 6.32
C GLY A 34 1.77 -5.50 5.96
N THR A 35 0.73 -4.67 5.95
CA THR A 35 0.86 -3.24 5.63
C THR A 35 1.29 -2.40 6.83
N ASP A 36 1.03 -2.87 8.05
CA ASP A 36 1.10 -2.06 9.27
C ASP A 36 0.32 -0.73 9.14
N ALA A 37 -0.76 -0.79 8.34
CA ALA A 37 -1.63 0.37 8.11
C ALA A 37 -2.39 0.72 9.40
N THR A 38 -2.75 1.93 9.56
CA THR A 38 -2.75 3.11 8.69
C THR A 38 -1.75 4.17 9.15
N ARG A 39 -1.04 3.91 10.23
CA ARG A 39 -0.17 4.88 10.88
C ARG A 39 1.18 5.02 10.16
N VAL A 40 1.79 3.92 9.76
CA VAL A 40 3.18 3.90 9.26
C VAL A 40 3.27 3.62 7.77
N ALA A 41 2.21 3.09 7.16
CA ALA A 41 2.20 2.75 5.74
C ALA A 41 0.80 2.84 5.13
N SER A 42 0.72 2.70 3.81
CA SER A 42 -0.55 2.54 3.11
C SER A 42 -1.26 1.26 3.54
N TYR A 43 -2.57 1.31 3.69
CA TYR A 43 -3.40 0.11 3.87
C TYR A 43 -3.45 -0.75 2.60
N ASN A 44 -3.05 -0.21 1.45
CA ASN A 44 -3.10 -0.91 0.18
C ASN A 44 -1.96 -1.96 0.08
N PRO A 45 -2.27 -3.26 0.02
CA PRO A 45 -1.27 -4.32 -0.06
C PRO A 45 -0.41 -4.23 -1.33
N TRP A 46 -0.96 -3.71 -2.42
CA TRP A 46 -0.26 -3.59 -3.70
C TRP A 46 0.89 -2.60 -3.65
N THR A 47 0.83 -1.61 -2.76
CA THR A 47 1.96 -0.72 -2.50
C THR A 47 3.15 -1.46 -1.89
N ALA A 48 2.91 -2.38 -0.97
CA ALA A 48 3.96 -3.21 -0.39
C ALA A 48 4.51 -4.22 -1.39
N LEU A 49 3.66 -4.85 -2.20
CA LEU A 49 4.08 -5.76 -3.26
C LEU A 49 4.88 -5.04 -4.36
N TYR A 50 4.45 -3.82 -4.73
CA TYR A 50 5.22 -2.98 -5.65
C TYR A 50 6.65 -2.74 -5.13
N TRP A 51 6.78 -2.37 -3.87
CA TRP A 51 8.08 -2.14 -3.26
C TRP A 51 8.98 -3.39 -3.28
N LEU A 52 8.47 -4.56 -2.92
CA LEU A 52 9.23 -5.80 -2.89
C LEU A 52 9.73 -6.23 -4.28
N VAL A 53 8.92 -6.01 -5.32
CA VAL A 53 9.23 -6.40 -6.70
C VAL A 53 10.13 -5.37 -7.37
N SER A 54 9.79 -4.08 -7.29
CA SER A 54 10.53 -3.01 -7.95
C SER A 54 11.78 -2.55 -7.18
N GLY A 55 11.78 -2.75 -5.87
CA GLY A 55 12.79 -2.19 -4.97
C GLY A 55 12.71 -0.68 -4.82
N ARG A 56 11.56 -0.07 -5.19
CA ARG A 56 11.36 1.38 -5.17
C ARG A 56 10.37 1.79 -4.11
N THR A 57 10.59 2.97 -3.55
CA THR A 57 9.59 3.64 -2.72
C THR A 57 8.37 4.02 -3.55
N VAL A 58 7.29 4.40 -2.91
CA VAL A 58 6.11 4.95 -3.60
C VAL A 58 6.48 6.19 -4.40
N GLY A 59 7.44 6.97 -3.91
CA GLY A 59 8.00 8.14 -4.56
C GLY A 59 8.91 7.88 -5.75
N GLY A 60 9.23 6.62 -6.01
CA GLY A 60 10.07 6.21 -7.14
C GLY A 60 11.57 6.14 -6.85
N MET A 61 12.01 6.47 -5.63
CA MET A 61 13.42 6.33 -5.25
C MET A 61 13.80 4.85 -5.23
N GLN A 62 14.90 4.49 -5.90
CA GLN A 62 15.44 3.14 -5.86
C GLN A 62 16.07 2.87 -4.50
N MET A 63 15.51 1.93 -3.75
CA MET A 63 16.06 1.49 -2.47
C MET A 63 16.86 0.21 -2.62
N TYR A 64 16.22 -0.85 -3.10
CA TYR A 64 16.85 -2.17 -3.18
C TYR A 64 17.68 -2.33 -4.44
N ASP A 65 18.84 -2.94 -4.28
CA ASP A 65 19.57 -3.52 -5.40
C ASP A 65 18.79 -4.69 -6.00
N HIS A 66 19.13 -5.06 -7.22
CA HIS A 66 18.46 -6.15 -7.92
C HIS A 66 18.47 -7.46 -7.13
N SER A 67 19.55 -7.77 -6.41
CA SER A 67 19.72 -8.97 -5.59
C SER A 67 18.82 -9.00 -4.34
N ALA A 68 18.32 -7.86 -3.90
CA ALA A 68 17.44 -7.75 -2.73
C ALA A 68 15.95 -7.73 -3.10
N ARG A 69 15.62 -7.68 -4.40
CA ARG A 69 14.24 -7.70 -4.89
C ARG A 69 13.70 -9.12 -4.92
N LEU A 70 12.40 -9.24 -4.83
CA LEU A 70 11.71 -10.51 -4.98
C LEU A 70 11.04 -10.59 -6.35
N ASP A 71 10.92 -11.79 -6.89
CA ASP A 71 10.01 -12.06 -8.00
C ASP A 71 8.55 -11.95 -7.53
N ARG A 72 7.63 -11.82 -8.49
CA ARG A 72 6.19 -11.60 -8.20
C ARG A 72 5.54 -12.78 -7.49
N ASP A 73 5.92 -13.99 -7.84
CA ASP A 73 5.40 -15.22 -7.22
C ASP A 73 5.79 -15.28 -5.76
N THR A 74 7.09 -15.10 -5.47
CA THR A 74 7.61 -15.07 -4.11
C THR A 74 6.96 -13.96 -3.28
N ALA A 75 6.89 -12.72 -3.80
CA ALA A 75 6.29 -11.62 -3.07
C ALA A 75 4.82 -11.88 -2.73
N LEU A 76 4.03 -12.39 -3.68
CA LEU A 76 2.62 -12.74 -3.44
C LEU A 76 2.47 -13.93 -2.48
N MET A 77 3.35 -14.92 -2.58
CA MET A 77 3.37 -16.06 -1.66
C MET A 77 3.61 -15.62 -0.21
N LEU A 78 4.53 -14.70 0.03
CA LEU A 78 4.77 -14.16 1.36
C LEU A 78 3.56 -13.39 1.91
N TRP A 79 2.83 -12.71 1.04
CA TRP A 79 1.60 -11.99 1.39
C TRP A 79 0.46 -12.94 1.78
N THR A 80 0.36 -14.09 1.16
CA THR A 80 -0.73 -15.05 1.33
C THR A 80 -0.33 -16.20 2.26
N GLN A 81 0.48 -17.14 1.78
CA GLN A 81 0.88 -18.33 2.53
C GLN A 81 1.78 -17.98 3.73
N GLY A 82 2.73 -17.05 3.54
CA GLY A 82 3.60 -16.61 4.61
C GLY A 82 2.81 -16.01 5.77
N SER A 83 1.85 -15.13 5.48
CA SER A 83 1.00 -14.55 6.53
C SER A 83 0.08 -15.57 7.18
N ALA A 84 -0.47 -16.55 6.42
CA ALA A 84 -1.27 -17.64 6.97
C ALA A 84 -0.46 -18.53 7.93
N TRP A 85 0.84 -18.71 7.66
CA TRP A 85 1.74 -19.47 8.57
C TRP A 85 1.87 -18.80 9.93
N PHE A 86 1.99 -17.46 9.97
CA PHE A 86 2.10 -16.72 11.25
C PHE A 86 0.82 -16.78 12.10
N SER A 87 -0.33 -16.97 11.48
CA SER A 87 -1.59 -17.21 12.21
C SER A 87 -1.85 -18.69 12.50
N SER A 88 -0.91 -19.60 12.15
CA SER A 88 -1.07 -21.06 12.27
C SER A 88 -2.25 -21.61 11.44
N GLU A 89 -2.59 -20.95 10.33
CA GLU A 89 -3.72 -21.28 9.46
C GLU A 89 -3.29 -21.72 8.05
N GLN A 90 -2.01 -22.02 7.82
CA GLN A 90 -1.44 -22.37 6.52
C GLN A 90 -2.07 -23.60 5.87
N ASN A 91 -2.76 -24.44 6.65
CA ASN A 91 -3.51 -25.59 6.14
C ASN A 91 -4.98 -25.26 5.79
N GLN A 92 -5.45 -24.05 6.15
CA GLN A 92 -6.83 -23.62 5.98
C GLN A 92 -7.00 -22.50 4.96
N LYS A 93 -6.00 -21.64 4.81
CA LYS A 93 -6.03 -20.48 3.89
C LYS A 93 -4.66 -20.11 3.34
N GLY A 94 -4.62 -19.14 2.45
CA GLY A 94 -3.38 -18.62 1.83
C GLY A 94 -3.09 -19.21 0.46
N GLN A 95 -3.90 -20.15 -0.02
CA GLN A 95 -3.75 -20.76 -1.33
C GLN A 95 -5.12 -21.00 -1.99
N ILE A 96 -5.15 -20.97 -3.31
CA ILE A 96 -6.31 -21.46 -4.07
C ILE A 96 -6.16 -22.98 -4.23
N LYS A 97 -6.67 -23.72 -3.26
CA LYS A 97 -6.52 -25.18 -3.19
C LYS A 97 -7.79 -25.82 -2.62
N THR A 98 -8.19 -26.99 -3.16
CA THR A 98 -9.31 -27.76 -2.63
C THR A 98 -9.10 -28.06 -1.13
N GLY A 99 -10.12 -27.80 -0.33
CA GLY A 99 -10.12 -28.00 1.11
C GLY A 99 -9.65 -26.80 1.92
N GLN A 100 -9.26 -25.69 1.26
CA GLN A 100 -9.03 -24.42 1.94
C GLN A 100 -10.27 -23.51 1.89
N LEU A 101 -10.29 -22.51 2.77
CA LEU A 101 -11.31 -21.48 2.80
C LEU A 101 -11.33 -20.74 1.46
N ALA A 102 -12.52 -20.40 1.00
CA ALA A 102 -12.69 -19.60 -0.21
C ALA A 102 -12.51 -18.09 0.12
N ASP A 103 -11.28 -17.74 0.51
CA ASP A 103 -10.85 -16.35 0.71
C ASP A 103 -10.14 -15.90 -0.58
N LEU A 104 -10.87 -15.18 -1.43
CA LEU A 104 -10.47 -14.89 -2.79
C LEU A 104 -10.61 -13.41 -3.13
N ALA A 105 -9.73 -12.92 -3.99
CA ALA A 105 -9.86 -11.60 -4.60
C ALA A 105 -9.73 -11.70 -6.13
N VAL A 106 -10.67 -11.10 -6.85
CA VAL A 106 -10.52 -10.85 -8.28
C VAL A 106 -9.95 -9.46 -8.43
N LEU A 107 -8.86 -9.35 -9.17
CA LEU A 107 -8.10 -8.13 -9.31
C LEU A 107 -8.52 -7.33 -10.54
N SER A 108 -8.40 -6.01 -10.47
CA SER A 108 -8.69 -5.11 -11.58
C SER A 108 -7.73 -5.27 -12.77
N LYS A 109 -6.51 -5.79 -12.50
CA LYS A 109 -5.45 -6.02 -13.49
C LYS A 109 -4.72 -7.32 -13.19
N ASP A 110 -4.06 -7.89 -14.22
CA ASP A 110 -3.21 -9.07 -14.06
C ASP A 110 -1.89 -8.68 -13.38
N TYR A 111 -1.78 -8.97 -12.09
CA TYR A 111 -0.59 -8.71 -11.27
C TYR A 111 0.70 -9.25 -11.89
N PHE A 112 0.64 -10.40 -12.55
CA PHE A 112 1.83 -11.05 -13.11
C PHE A 112 2.30 -10.42 -14.42
N ARG A 113 1.47 -9.63 -15.11
CA ARG A 113 1.73 -9.10 -16.44
C ARG A 113 1.82 -7.58 -16.54
N VAL A 114 1.16 -6.86 -15.62
CA VAL A 114 1.22 -5.39 -15.65
C VAL A 114 2.66 -4.89 -15.48
N PRO A 115 3.02 -3.73 -16.04
CA PRO A 115 4.26 -3.03 -15.69
C PRO A 115 4.39 -2.87 -14.17
N GLU A 116 5.61 -2.89 -13.64
CA GLU A 116 5.85 -2.80 -12.20
C GLU A 116 5.16 -1.58 -11.58
N GLU A 117 5.24 -0.42 -12.23
CA GLU A 117 4.63 0.84 -11.77
C GLU A 117 3.10 0.76 -11.63
N GLU A 118 2.45 -0.15 -12.32
CA GLU A 118 1.01 -0.34 -12.24
C GLU A 118 0.57 -1.24 -11.09
N ILE A 119 1.50 -1.98 -10.47
CA ILE A 119 1.19 -2.88 -9.35
C ILE A 119 0.53 -2.10 -8.21
N LYS A 120 1.06 -0.94 -7.85
CA LYS A 120 0.54 -0.10 -6.76
C LYS A 120 -0.90 0.41 -6.99
N GLY A 121 -1.36 0.38 -8.25
CA GLY A 121 -2.72 0.77 -8.65
C GLY A 121 -3.69 -0.40 -8.87
N ILE A 122 -3.31 -1.62 -8.50
CA ILE A 122 -4.21 -2.77 -8.56
C ILE A 122 -5.25 -2.64 -7.42
N GLU A 123 -6.47 -3.07 -7.72
CA GLU A 123 -7.59 -3.10 -6.78
C GLU A 123 -8.31 -4.44 -6.84
N SER A 124 -8.98 -4.81 -5.76
CA SER A 124 -9.95 -5.90 -5.81
C SER A 124 -11.25 -5.40 -6.42
N VAL A 125 -11.76 -6.09 -7.42
CA VAL A 125 -13.09 -5.83 -8.00
C VAL A 125 -14.15 -6.82 -7.50
N LEU A 126 -13.71 -7.92 -6.88
CA LEU A 126 -14.56 -8.84 -6.13
C LEU A 126 -13.73 -9.40 -4.97
N THR A 127 -14.30 -9.39 -3.77
CA THR A 127 -13.70 -10.02 -2.59
C THR A 127 -14.66 -11.02 -1.99
N VAL A 128 -14.17 -12.22 -1.79
CA VAL A 128 -14.92 -13.34 -1.17
C VAL A 128 -14.17 -13.72 0.11
N VAL A 129 -14.90 -13.90 1.19
CA VAL A 129 -14.37 -14.36 2.48
C VAL A 129 -15.20 -15.55 2.94
N ASN A 130 -14.56 -16.67 3.17
CA ASN A 130 -15.20 -17.93 3.54
C ASN A 130 -16.35 -18.35 2.60
N GLY A 131 -16.22 -17.99 1.32
CA GLY A 131 -17.25 -18.28 0.30
C GLY A 131 -18.32 -17.20 0.13
N ASP A 132 -18.41 -16.25 1.03
CA ASP A 132 -19.38 -15.14 0.96
C ASP A 132 -18.78 -13.93 0.24
N ILE A 133 -19.53 -13.32 -0.68
CA ILE A 133 -19.14 -12.08 -1.33
C ILE A 133 -19.29 -10.92 -0.36
N VAL A 134 -18.16 -10.33 0.04
CA VAL A 134 -18.12 -9.21 0.98
C VAL A 134 -17.92 -7.85 0.28
N TYR A 135 -17.45 -7.89 -0.96
CA TYR A 135 -17.25 -6.70 -1.78
C TYR A 135 -17.36 -7.05 -3.26
N ALA A 136 -18.00 -6.18 -4.05
CA ALA A 136 -18.04 -6.28 -5.50
C ALA A 136 -18.14 -4.89 -6.15
N ALA A 137 -17.45 -4.69 -7.27
CA ALA A 137 -17.39 -3.44 -8.02
C ALA A 137 -17.29 -3.70 -9.52
N GLY A 138 -17.41 -2.65 -10.33
CA GLY A 138 -17.33 -2.74 -11.79
C GLY A 138 -18.35 -3.72 -12.36
N SER A 139 -17.90 -4.67 -13.18
CA SER A 139 -18.77 -5.72 -13.78
C SER A 139 -19.38 -6.66 -12.74
N PHE A 140 -18.79 -6.78 -11.56
CA PHE A 140 -19.32 -7.57 -10.44
C PHE A 140 -20.29 -6.80 -9.54
N GLY A 141 -20.50 -5.51 -9.79
CA GLY A 141 -21.38 -4.64 -8.98
C GLY A 141 -22.74 -5.22 -8.62
N PRO A 142 -23.44 -5.94 -9.53
CA PRO A 142 -24.72 -6.60 -9.20
C PRO A 142 -24.66 -7.64 -8.08
N LEU A 143 -23.45 -8.15 -7.78
CA LEU A 143 -23.22 -9.12 -6.69
C LEU A 143 -22.87 -8.46 -5.35
N ALA A 144 -22.79 -7.12 -5.32
CA ALA A 144 -22.39 -6.41 -4.12
C ALA A 144 -23.37 -6.67 -2.98
N PRO A 145 -22.89 -6.92 -1.76
CA PRO A 145 -23.75 -7.00 -0.58
C PRO A 145 -24.46 -5.65 -0.35
N PRO A 146 -25.55 -5.63 0.42
CA PRO A 146 -26.20 -4.38 0.79
C PRO A 146 -25.19 -3.38 1.38
N ALA A 147 -25.30 -2.13 0.94
CA ALA A 147 -24.41 -1.08 1.44
C ALA A 147 -24.54 -0.97 2.97
N ILE A 148 -23.41 -0.98 3.67
CA ILE A 148 -23.40 -0.70 5.11
C ILE A 148 -23.91 0.73 5.30
N PRO A 149 -24.84 0.97 6.25
CA PRO A 149 -25.32 2.31 6.56
C PRO A 149 -24.14 3.24 6.86
N VAL A 150 -23.98 4.26 6.05
CA VAL A 150 -22.90 5.23 6.23
C VAL A 150 -23.33 6.19 7.33
N LEU A 151 -22.46 6.36 8.30
CA LEU A 151 -22.63 7.37 9.34
C LEU A 151 -22.70 8.78 8.73
N PRO A 152 -23.00 9.82 9.52
CA PRO A 152 -23.42 11.13 9.07
C PRO A 152 -22.63 11.72 7.90
N GLU A 153 -23.22 12.68 7.19
CA GLU A 153 -22.67 13.34 5.99
C GLU A 153 -21.25 13.90 6.13
N TRP A 154 -20.79 14.14 7.35
CA TRP A 154 -19.42 14.57 7.63
C TRP A 154 -18.40 13.42 7.56
N SER A 155 -18.84 12.18 7.54
CA SER A 155 -17.93 11.03 7.51
C SER A 155 -17.01 11.10 6.29
N PRO A 156 -15.69 10.89 6.45
CA PRO A 156 -14.72 10.83 5.35
C PRO A 156 -15.12 9.82 4.27
N VAL A 157 -15.76 8.72 4.65
CA VAL A 157 -16.25 7.67 3.72
C VAL A 157 -17.20 8.22 2.67
N VAL A 158 -17.97 9.27 2.99
CA VAL A 158 -18.89 9.91 2.03
C VAL A 158 -18.16 10.89 1.12
N LYS A 159 -17.13 11.55 1.62
CA LYS A 159 -16.47 12.70 0.98
C LYS A 159 -15.19 12.32 0.24
N VAL A 160 -14.51 11.29 0.69
CA VAL A 160 -13.28 10.80 0.05
C VAL A 160 -13.66 9.62 -0.84
N PRO A 161 -13.52 9.75 -2.16
CA PRO A 161 -13.72 8.61 -3.04
C PRO A 161 -12.71 7.52 -2.66
N GLY A 162 -13.20 6.30 -2.51
CA GLY A 162 -12.32 5.14 -2.39
C GLY A 162 -11.51 4.95 -3.67
N HIS A 163 -10.46 4.16 -3.63
CA HIS A 163 -9.61 3.86 -4.78
C HIS A 163 -10.39 3.35 -6.01
N TYR A 164 -11.48 2.70 -5.79
CA TYR A 164 -12.40 2.13 -6.80
C TYR A 164 -13.48 3.09 -7.28
N ARG A 165 -13.61 4.26 -6.68
CA ARG A 165 -14.51 5.30 -7.19
C ARG A 165 -13.71 6.17 -8.14
N SER A 166 -14.09 6.16 -9.41
CA SER A 166 -13.53 7.03 -10.44
C SER A 166 -13.81 8.50 -10.13
N ALA A 167 -13.12 9.05 -9.13
CA ALA A 167 -13.04 10.49 -9.01
C ALA A 167 -12.18 10.98 -10.18
N PRO A 168 -12.61 12.02 -10.89
CA PRO A 168 -11.74 12.64 -11.88
C PRO A 168 -10.42 12.99 -11.18
N PRO A 169 -9.26 12.69 -11.78
CA PRO A 169 -7.95 12.96 -11.17
C PRO A 169 -7.77 14.38 -10.65
N GLN A 170 -8.46 15.34 -11.26
CA GLN A 170 -8.47 16.74 -10.84
C GLN A 170 -9.18 16.99 -9.50
N ALA A 171 -10.26 16.29 -9.19
CA ALA A 171 -10.98 16.49 -7.93
C ALA A 171 -10.19 15.95 -6.73
N ALA A 172 -9.47 14.85 -6.91
CA ALA A 172 -8.55 14.34 -5.91
C ALA A 172 -7.38 15.31 -5.67
N ARG A 173 -6.81 15.88 -6.73
CA ARG A 173 -5.74 16.88 -6.64
C ARG A 173 -6.17 18.17 -5.94
N VAL A 174 -7.38 18.67 -6.20
CA VAL A 174 -7.90 19.88 -5.56
C VAL A 174 -8.18 19.65 -4.06
N GLY A 175 -8.71 18.49 -3.69
CA GLY A 175 -8.96 18.15 -2.29
C GLY A 175 -7.66 18.01 -1.49
N MET A 176 -6.58 17.61 -2.14
CA MET A 176 -5.29 17.36 -1.51
C MET A 176 -4.42 18.62 -1.41
N SER A 177 -4.47 19.50 -2.40
CA SER A 177 -3.81 20.81 -2.27
C SER A 177 -4.42 21.66 -1.14
N ALA A 178 -5.68 21.44 -0.81
CA ALA A 178 -6.32 22.11 0.34
C ALA A 178 -5.82 21.59 1.71
N VAL A 179 -5.30 20.37 1.78
CA VAL A 179 -4.69 19.81 3.00
C VAL A 179 -3.28 20.36 3.23
N HIS A 180 -2.61 20.89 2.18
CA HIS A 180 -1.29 21.50 2.28
C HIS A 180 -1.25 22.88 2.93
N HIS A 181 -2.37 23.48 3.25
CA HIS A 181 -2.39 24.78 3.92
C HIS A 181 -2.44 24.67 5.45
N CYS A 182 -1.53 23.91 6.04
CA CYS A 182 -1.10 24.20 7.40
C CYS A 182 -0.13 25.38 7.35
N SER A 183 -0.64 26.57 7.14
CA SER A 183 0.13 27.83 7.21
C SER A 183 0.34 28.29 8.66
N GLY A 184 0.72 27.35 9.56
CA GLY A 184 0.94 27.67 10.96
C GLY A 184 1.54 26.51 11.74
N PRO A 185 1.93 26.74 13.01
CA PRO A 185 2.42 25.65 13.86
C PRO A 185 1.35 24.56 13.99
N CYS A 186 1.75 23.32 13.75
CA CYS A 186 0.86 22.18 13.91
C CYS A 186 0.46 22.06 15.38
N GLY A 187 -0.81 22.35 15.68
CA GLY A 187 -1.33 22.36 17.07
C GLY A 187 -1.26 21.00 17.77
N VAL A 188 -1.03 19.91 17.00
CA VAL A 188 -0.90 18.55 17.54
C VAL A 188 0.53 18.22 17.95
N HIS A 189 1.53 18.78 17.27
CA HIS A 189 2.93 18.37 17.43
C HIS A 189 3.87 19.53 17.81
N SER A 190 3.38 20.74 17.94
CA SER A 190 4.13 21.94 18.39
C SER A 190 5.41 22.26 17.59
N HIS A 191 5.49 21.84 16.31
CA HIS A 191 6.60 22.14 15.43
C HIS A 191 6.14 22.78 14.12
N GLN A 192 7.01 23.56 13.52
CA GLN A 192 6.79 24.16 12.21
C GLN A 192 7.19 23.18 11.12
N HIS A 193 6.30 22.97 10.15
CA HIS A 193 6.62 22.22 8.94
C HIS A 193 7.43 23.10 8.00
N ASP A 194 8.67 22.75 7.75
CA ASP A 194 9.51 23.41 6.76
C ASP A 194 9.26 22.78 5.38
N PHE A 195 8.32 23.36 4.63
CA PHE A 195 7.98 22.91 3.29
C PHE A 195 9.08 23.15 2.24
N ALA A 196 10.09 23.94 2.56
CA ALA A 196 11.19 24.19 1.64
C ALA A 196 12.06 22.95 1.40
N ARG A 197 12.11 22.02 2.36
CA ARG A 197 12.87 20.77 2.21
C ARG A 197 12.22 19.73 1.31
N THR A 198 10.90 19.76 1.17
CA THR A 198 10.18 18.82 0.30
C THR A 198 10.25 19.21 -1.18
N SER A 199 10.65 20.45 -1.50
CA SER A 199 10.75 20.94 -2.88
C SER A 199 12.04 20.55 -3.58
N GLU A 200 13.05 20.04 -2.87
CA GLU A 200 14.33 19.59 -3.47
C GLU A 200 14.35 18.10 -3.82
N MET A 201 13.39 17.32 -3.34
CA MET A 201 13.24 15.95 -3.83
C MET A 201 12.53 15.95 -5.18
N PRO A 202 12.98 15.13 -6.16
CA PRO A 202 12.28 15.00 -7.43
C PRO A 202 10.91 14.35 -7.16
N VAL A 203 9.95 15.21 -6.89
CA VAL A 203 8.55 14.81 -6.67
C VAL A 203 7.99 14.49 -8.03
N SER A 204 7.86 13.19 -8.36
CA SER A 204 6.99 12.81 -9.46
C SER A 204 5.57 13.23 -9.13
N ASP A 205 4.74 13.45 -10.15
CA ASP A 205 3.31 13.78 -9.95
C ASP A 205 2.58 12.77 -9.04
N ASP A 206 3.05 11.53 -9.00
CA ASP A 206 2.57 10.46 -8.11
C ASP A 206 2.90 10.70 -6.64
N ASN A 207 3.97 11.44 -6.34
CA ASN A 207 4.36 11.79 -4.98
C ASN A 207 3.53 12.92 -4.36
N ALA A 208 2.82 13.70 -5.15
CA ALA A 208 2.00 14.79 -4.59
C ALA A 208 0.95 14.26 -3.59
N PHE A 209 0.45 13.05 -3.80
CA PHE A 209 -0.44 12.38 -2.84
C PHE A 209 0.27 12.05 -1.53
N TRP A 210 1.40 11.40 -1.62
CA TRP A 210 2.14 10.93 -0.45
C TRP A 210 2.87 12.07 0.26
N GLY A 211 3.29 13.09 -0.48
CA GLY A 211 3.80 14.33 0.08
C GLY A 211 2.76 15.07 0.92
N ALA A 212 1.47 14.96 0.57
CA ALA A 212 0.38 15.53 1.37
C ALA A 212 0.14 14.76 2.68
N LEU A 213 0.39 13.44 2.67
CA LEU A 213 0.37 12.61 3.86
C LEU A 213 1.73 12.58 4.58
N GLY A 214 2.77 13.05 3.91
CA GLY A 214 4.16 13.12 4.39
C GLY A 214 4.42 14.23 5.40
N CYS A 215 3.45 14.49 6.26
CA CYS A 215 3.74 15.14 7.51
C CYS A 215 4.82 14.32 8.22
N SER A 216 5.93 14.95 8.57
CA SER A 216 7.03 14.30 9.32
C SER A 216 6.57 13.65 10.63
N CYS A 217 5.36 13.92 11.06
CA CYS A 217 4.71 13.26 12.20
C CYS A 217 4.38 11.78 11.96
N PHE A 218 4.43 11.27 10.73
CA PHE A 218 4.27 9.85 10.41
C PHE A 218 5.60 9.08 10.27
N ALA A 219 6.72 9.75 10.48
CA ALA A 219 8.06 9.20 10.32
C ALA A 219 8.64 8.67 11.65
N PHE A 220 7.86 7.92 12.42
CA PHE A 220 8.34 7.17 13.59
C PHE A 220 8.41 5.69 13.29
#